data_dd476d3737b3fc9f364724146f9ead7b
#
_entry.id   dd476d3737b3fc9f364724146f9ead7b
#
_cell.length_a   1.000
_cell.length_b   1.000
_cell.length_c   1.000
_cell.angle_alpha   90.00
_cell.angle_beta   90.00
_cell.angle_gamma   90.00
#
_symmetry.space_group_name_H-M   'P 1'
#
loop_
_entity.id
_entity.type
_entity.pdbx_description
1 polymer ?
#
loop_
_entity_poly.entity_id
_entity_poly.type
_entity_poly.pdbx_seq_one_letter_code
_entity_poly.pdbx_strand_id
1 'polypeptide(L)'
;LDDNIILNDDIESIIVKSIDPELVNTDFNVEENIDYKIALNAKKGSETLLRLEKVKALPRISAFLSGAYNGYNESFKITDPKQNWYGSSQLGLNMSFPIFSSFQRRASTQRARIEIEKSENILNETKKNLNLEVEKTRSDYNYAINNFNSVKQNVILAESIEKKNEIKFKEGIASSFELRQAQNQLYSIQNEYLEATLKLIENKINLEILLNKWLKKFYLR
;
A
#
# COMPACT_ATOMS: atom_id res chain seq x y z
N LEU A 1 -25.74 4.75 15.84
CA LEU A 1 -25.54 5.03 14.42
C LEU A 1 -26.36 4.01 13.63
N ASP A 2 -27.66 4.31 13.50
CA ASP A 2 -28.58 3.61 12.59
C ASP A 2 -28.58 4.37 11.26
N ASP A 3 -27.50 4.24 10.50
CA ASP A 3 -27.51 4.64 9.11
C ASP A 3 -28.15 3.50 8.30
N ASN A 4 -29.38 3.71 7.86
CA ASN A 4 -30.04 2.86 6.89
C ASN A 4 -29.22 2.93 5.58
N ILE A 5 -28.33 1.97 5.38
CA ILE A 5 -27.59 1.80 4.12
C ILE A 5 -28.59 1.27 3.09
N ILE A 6 -29.06 2.13 2.21
CA ILE A 6 -29.87 1.75 1.06
C ILE A 6 -28.91 1.43 -0.08
N LEU A 7 -28.82 0.15 -0.47
CA LEU A 7 -28.16 -0.29 -1.70
C LEU A 7 -28.99 0.19 -2.89
N ASN A 8 -28.53 1.24 -3.55
CA ASN A 8 -29.25 1.90 -4.66
C ASN A 8 -28.71 1.49 -6.05
N ASP A 9 -27.65 0.68 -6.10
CA ASP A 9 -27.04 0.23 -7.36
C ASP A 9 -27.55 -1.16 -7.74
N ASP A 10 -28.10 -1.26 -8.95
CA ASP A 10 -28.45 -2.54 -9.56
C ASP A 10 -27.18 -3.28 -9.98
N ILE A 11 -27.16 -4.61 -9.73
CA ILE A 11 -26.03 -5.49 -10.06
C ILE A 11 -25.66 -5.37 -11.54
N GLU A 12 -26.64 -5.27 -12.43
CA GLU A 12 -26.40 -5.12 -13.87
C GLU A 12 -25.64 -3.83 -14.19
N SER A 13 -25.94 -2.73 -13.52
CA SER A 13 -25.24 -1.46 -13.69
C SER A 13 -23.78 -1.53 -13.24
N ILE A 14 -23.51 -2.29 -12.17
CA ILE A 14 -22.16 -2.53 -11.66
C ILE A 14 -21.36 -3.39 -12.65
N ILE A 15 -21.99 -4.43 -13.22
CA ILE A 15 -21.37 -5.33 -14.20
C ILE A 15 -20.95 -4.55 -15.44
N VAL A 16 -21.86 -3.73 -16.02
CA VAL A 16 -21.55 -2.93 -17.21
C VAL A 16 -20.37 -1.99 -16.95
N LYS A 17 -20.34 -1.35 -15.80
CA LYS A 17 -19.20 -0.51 -15.38
C LYS A 17 -17.93 -1.32 -15.09
N SER A 18 -18.04 -2.62 -14.86
CA SER A 18 -16.91 -3.50 -14.52
C SER A 18 -16.22 -4.09 -15.74
N ILE A 19 -16.80 -4.00 -16.93
CA ILE A 19 -16.18 -4.42 -18.18
C ILE A 19 -15.58 -3.18 -18.85
N ASP A 20 -14.28 -3.00 -18.66
CA ASP A 20 -13.50 -1.91 -19.27
C ASP A 20 -12.25 -2.49 -19.96
N PRO A 21 -12.35 -2.86 -21.26
CA PRO A 21 -11.22 -3.43 -21.99
C PRO A 21 -10.04 -2.45 -22.16
N GLU A 22 -10.29 -1.13 -22.10
CA GLU A 22 -9.23 -0.13 -22.23
C GLU A 22 -8.34 -0.10 -20.97
N LEU A 23 -8.86 -0.58 -19.83
CA LEU A 23 -8.10 -0.67 -18.60
C LEU A 23 -6.89 -1.62 -18.74
N VAL A 24 -7.02 -2.69 -19.52
CA VAL A 24 -5.95 -3.66 -19.78
C VAL A 24 -4.78 -3.00 -20.52
N ASN A 25 -5.08 -2.08 -21.45
CA ASN A 25 -4.09 -1.41 -22.30
C ASN A 25 -3.60 -0.09 -21.72
N THR A 26 -4.02 0.27 -20.49
CA THR A 26 -3.58 1.51 -19.86
C THR A 26 -2.10 1.44 -19.51
N ASP A 27 -1.33 2.47 -19.90
CA ASP A 27 0.09 2.55 -19.54
C ASP A 27 0.28 2.61 -18.04
N PHE A 28 1.23 1.80 -17.56
CA PHE A 28 1.65 1.76 -16.17
C PHE A 28 2.96 2.50 -15.98
N ASN A 29 2.92 3.58 -15.20
CA ASN A 29 4.12 4.29 -14.79
C ASN A 29 4.51 3.87 -13.36
N VAL A 30 5.53 3.03 -13.25
CA VAL A 30 6.07 2.54 -11.96
C VAL A 30 6.42 3.70 -11.03
N GLU A 31 6.94 4.82 -11.55
CA GLU A 31 7.40 5.96 -10.75
C GLU A 31 6.25 6.71 -10.05
N GLU A 32 5.03 6.54 -10.52
CA GLU A 32 3.84 7.09 -9.89
C GLU A 32 3.29 6.20 -8.76
N ASN A 33 3.68 4.92 -8.73
CA ASN A 33 3.20 3.98 -7.72
C ASN A 33 3.75 4.33 -6.33
N ILE A 34 2.90 4.15 -5.31
CA ILE A 34 3.24 4.53 -3.92
C ILE A 34 4.37 3.68 -3.35
N ASP A 35 4.41 2.39 -3.65
CA ASP A 35 5.43 1.48 -3.13
C ASP A 35 6.80 1.80 -3.73
N TYR A 36 6.86 2.17 -5.02
CA TYR A 36 8.08 2.68 -5.62
C TYR A 36 8.56 3.97 -4.96
N LYS A 37 7.65 4.91 -4.69
CA LYS A 37 7.98 6.17 -4.00
C LYS A 37 8.48 5.95 -2.58
N ILE A 38 7.92 4.97 -1.86
CA ILE A 38 8.38 4.57 -0.53
C ILE A 38 9.80 4.02 -0.62
N ALA A 39 10.08 3.09 -1.53
CA ALA A 39 11.42 2.52 -1.73
C ALA A 39 12.44 3.58 -2.17
N LEU A 40 12.05 4.50 -3.06
CA LEU A 40 12.89 5.63 -3.47
C LEU A 40 13.21 6.55 -2.31
N ASN A 41 12.24 6.84 -1.45
CA ASN A 41 12.43 7.68 -0.27
C ASN A 41 13.34 7.00 0.76
N ALA A 42 13.24 5.68 0.94
CA ALA A 42 14.14 4.90 1.78
C ALA A 42 15.59 4.99 1.27
N LYS A 43 15.83 4.90 -0.05
CA LYS A 43 17.15 5.11 -0.65
C LYS A 43 17.68 6.51 -0.35
N LYS A 44 16.88 7.57 -0.52
CA LYS A 44 17.27 8.96 -0.18
C LYS A 44 17.61 9.11 1.32
N GLY A 45 16.88 8.39 2.18
CA GLY A 45 17.18 8.31 3.61
C GLY A 45 18.58 7.73 3.87
N SER A 46 18.93 6.61 3.22
CA SER A 46 20.24 5.98 3.32
C SER A 46 21.37 6.89 2.82
N GLU A 47 21.16 7.64 1.73
CA GLU A 47 22.10 8.64 1.22
C GLU A 47 22.33 9.77 2.24
N THR A 48 21.26 10.20 2.91
CA THR A 48 21.34 11.23 3.96
C THR A 48 22.08 10.73 5.19
N LEU A 49 21.89 9.46 5.58
CA LEU A 49 22.66 8.82 6.65
C LEU A 49 24.14 8.73 6.30
N LEU A 50 24.51 8.43 5.06
CA LEU A 50 25.91 8.47 4.63
C LEU A 50 26.51 9.87 4.77
N ARG A 51 25.75 10.92 4.39
CA ARG A 51 26.19 12.31 4.58
C ARG A 51 26.42 12.62 6.07
N LEU A 52 25.49 12.19 6.92
CA LEU A 52 25.60 12.33 8.38
C LEU A 52 26.88 11.67 8.92
N GLU A 53 27.18 10.43 8.49
CA GLU A 53 28.41 9.74 8.91
C GLU A 53 29.68 10.47 8.46
N LYS A 54 29.69 11.05 7.26
CA LYS A 54 30.79 11.88 6.77
C LYS A 54 30.96 13.17 7.57
N VAL A 55 29.85 13.84 7.93
CA VAL A 55 29.87 15.09 8.70
C VAL A 55 30.41 14.89 10.13
N LYS A 56 30.30 13.71 10.72
CA LYS A 56 30.88 13.37 12.01
C LYS A 56 32.44 13.48 12.04
N ALA A 57 33.06 13.56 10.87
CA ALA A 57 34.51 13.82 10.77
C ALA A 57 34.85 15.30 10.89
N LEU A 58 33.91 16.22 10.79
CA LEU A 58 34.11 17.65 10.87
C LEU A 58 34.17 18.14 12.33
N PRO A 59 34.82 19.30 12.59
CA PRO A 59 34.77 19.94 13.90
C PRO A 59 33.35 20.25 14.32
N ARG A 60 33.04 20.02 15.60
CA ARG A 60 31.78 20.43 16.21
C ARG A 60 32.02 21.69 17.03
N ILE A 61 31.27 22.73 16.72
CA ILE A 61 31.31 23.99 17.46
C ILE A 61 29.99 24.12 18.20
N SER A 62 30.05 24.41 19.51
CA SER A 62 28.90 24.70 20.34
C SER A 62 29.14 25.95 21.16
N ALA A 63 28.11 26.80 21.28
CA ALA A 63 28.11 27.93 22.18
C ALA A 63 27.24 27.57 23.40
N PHE A 64 27.68 28.01 24.57
CA PHE A 64 26.89 27.85 25.79
C PHE A 64 26.84 29.17 26.60
N LEU A 65 25.71 29.36 27.24
CA LEU A 65 25.49 30.41 28.23
C LEU A 65 24.96 29.72 29.47
N SER A 66 25.66 29.93 30.58
CA SER A 66 25.22 29.43 31.88
C SER A 66 25.16 30.55 32.88
N GLY A 67 24.17 30.49 33.76
CA GLY A 67 24.01 31.38 34.91
C GLY A 67 23.83 30.54 36.18
N ALA A 68 24.49 30.92 37.24
CA ALA A 68 24.39 30.25 38.52
C ALA A 68 24.47 31.27 39.70
N TYR A 69 23.82 30.94 40.78
CA TYR A 69 24.01 31.56 42.06
C TYR A 69 24.78 30.58 42.94
N ASN A 70 25.93 31.00 43.43
CA ASN A 70 26.81 30.19 44.26
C ASN A 70 26.86 30.74 45.68
N GLY A 71 26.59 29.91 46.65
CA GLY A 71 26.77 30.19 48.05
C GLY A 71 28.04 29.48 48.56
N TYR A 72 28.94 30.21 49.21
CA TYR A 72 30.16 29.67 49.81
C TYR A 72 30.02 29.66 51.32
N ASN A 73 30.17 28.50 51.96
CA ASN A 73 30.09 28.34 53.41
C ASN A 73 31.05 27.26 53.88
N GLU A 74 31.58 27.39 55.07
CA GLU A 74 32.48 26.38 55.72
C GLU A 74 31.73 25.13 56.17
N SER A 75 30.38 25.20 56.29
CA SER A 75 29.54 24.07 56.65
C SER A 75 28.29 24.00 55.74
N PHE A 76 27.75 22.81 55.57
CA PHE A 76 26.57 22.60 54.70
C PHE A 76 25.30 23.23 55.30
N LYS A 77 24.98 24.47 54.93
CA LYS A 77 23.87 25.25 55.43
C LYS A 77 23.11 25.93 54.28
N ILE A 78 22.32 25.13 53.53
CA ILE A 78 21.55 25.65 52.38
C ILE A 78 20.43 26.61 52.81
N THR A 79 19.88 26.44 54.02
CA THR A 79 18.73 27.17 54.51
C THR A 79 19.09 28.35 55.47
N ASP A 80 20.38 28.73 55.53
CA ASP A 80 20.79 29.86 56.39
C ASP A 80 20.34 31.20 55.78
N PRO A 81 19.45 32.00 56.45
CA PRO A 81 19.02 33.28 55.92
C PRO A 81 20.15 34.31 55.73
N LYS A 82 21.29 34.09 56.39
CA LYS A 82 22.50 34.95 56.29
C LYS A 82 23.47 34.53 55.22
N GLN A 83 23.12 33.48 54.43
CA GLN A 83 23.97 32.99 53.33
C GLN A 83 24.08 34.03 52.21
N ASN A 84 25.28 34.47 51.91
CA ASN A 84 25.53 35.33 50.76
C ASN A 84 25.53 34.49 49.46
N TRP A 85 24.67 34.86 48.52
CA TRP A 85 24.59 34.26 47.21
C TRP A 85 25.26 35.18 46.18
N TYR A 86 26.22 34.65 45.45
CA TYR A 86 26.92 35.37 44.40
C TYR A 86 26.41 34.90 43.04
N GLY A 87 25.89 35.80 42.23
CA GLY A 87 25.52 35.55 40.87
C GLY A 87 26.74 35.46 39.97
N SER A 88 26.83 34.43 39.17
CA SER A 88 27.83 34.27 38.12
C SER A 88 27.19 33.99 36.79
N SER A 89 27.75 34.53 35.72
CA SER A 89 27.38 34.20 34.34
C SER A 89 28.62 33.84 33.52
N GLN A 90 28.46 32.84 32.70
CA GLN A 90 29.52 32.35 31.82
C GLN A 90 29.02 32.19 30.41
N LEU A 91 29.67 32.83 29.45
CA LEU A 91 29.48 32.61 28.02
C LEU A 91 30.74 31.95 27.49
N GLY A 92 30.59 30.88 26.72
CA GLY A 92 31.73 30.18 26.16
C GLY A 92 31.41 29.54 24.81
N LEU A 93 32.53 29.29 24.09
CA LEU A 93 32.52 28.51 22.85
C LEU A 93 33.33 27.24 23.09
N ASN A 94 32.77 26.10 22.75
CA ASN A 94 33.44 24.82 22.81
C ASN A 94 33.63 24.29 21.37
N MET A 95 34.83 23.96 20.99
CA MET A 95 35.17 23.33 19.71
C MET A 95 35.77 21.95 19.97
N SER A 96 35.13 20.92 19.44
CA SER A 96 35.57 19.54 19.54
C SER A 96 36.00 19.05 18.17
N PHE A 97 37.19 18.52 18.07
CA PHE A 97 37.79 18.00 16.84
C PHE A 97 38.23 16.54 17.04
N PRO A 98 37.59 15.57 16.32
CA PRO A 98 37.95 14.17 16.50
C PRO A 98 39.24 13.84 15.70
N ILE A 99 40.38 13.71 16.38
CA ILE A 99 41.70 13.46 15.76
C ILE A 99 41.81 11.97 15.36
N PHE A 100 41.46 11.05 16.25
CA PHE A 100 41.60 9.62 16.04
C PHE A 100 40.38 8.87 16.59
N SER A 101 39.85 7.91 15.85
CA SER A 101 38.67 7.15 16.19
C SER A 101 38.83 5.62 16.02
N SER A 102 40.05 5.12 16.11
CA SER A 102 40.36 3.67 15.96
C SER A 102 39.65 3.02 14.78
N PHE A 103 39.62 3.67 13.60
CA PHE A 103 38.95 3.27 12.38
C PHE A 103 37.40 3.15 12.46
N GLN A 104 36.80 3.45 13.61
CA GLN A 104 35.33 3.36 13.78
C GLN A 104 34.60 4.21 12.75
N ARG A 105 35.03 5.43 12.46
CA ARG A 105 34.41 6.31 11.45
C ARG A 105 34.47 5.71 10.05
N ARG A 106 35.63 5.08 9.70
CA ARG A 106 35.75 4.39 8.39
C ARG A 106 34.79 3.24 8.30
N ALA A 107 34.67 2.42 9.34
CA ALA A 107 33.75 1.30 9.40
C ALA A 107 32.29 1.77 9.33
N SER A 108 31.88 2.83 10.05
CA SER A 108 30.55 3.41 10.01
C SER A 108 30.20 3.98 8.62
N THR A 109 31.15 4.68 7.99
CA THR A 109 30.99 5.19 6.62
C THR A 109 30.83 4.05 5.61
N GLN A 110 31.61 2.97 5.78
CA GLN A 110 31.48 1.79 4.92
C GLN A 110 30.12 1.07 5.09
N ARG A 111 29.65 0.92 6.34
CA ARG A 111 28.31 0.39 6.60
C ARG A 111 27.21 1.23 5.94
N ALA A 112 27.33 2.57 6.04
CA ALA A 112 26.36 3.46 5.41
C ALA A 112 26.37 3.36 3.87
N ARG A 113 27.52 3.08 3.25
CA ARG A 113 27.60 2.82 1.80
C ARG A 113 26.88 1.51 1.43
N ILE A 114 27.15 0.44 2.19
CA ILE A 114 26.48 -0.85 1.98
C ILE A 114 24.95 -0.71 2.14
N GLU A 115 24.49 0.14 3.09
CA GLU A 115 23.07 0.38 3.26
C GLU A 115 22.42 1.12 2.07
N ILE A 116 23.18 1.99 1.38
CA ILE A 116 22.73 2.59 0.10
C ILE A 116 22.62 1.51 -0.97
N GLU A 117 23.62 0.65 -1.15
CA GLU A 117 23.59 -0.43 -2.13
C GLU A 117 22.40 -1.38 -1.87
N LYS A 118 22.17 -1.72 -0.60
CA LYS A 118 21.02 -2.52 -0.19
C LYS A 118 19.70 -1.85 -0.52
N SER A 119 19.54 -0.55 -0.20
CA SER A 119 18.31 0.19 -0.49
C SER A 119 18.09 0.39 -2.00
N GLU A 120 19.16 0.47 -2.79
CA GLU A 120 19.09 0.48 -4.25
C GLU A 120 18.63 -0.87 -4.83
N ASN A 121 19.14 -1.97 -4.27
CA ASN A 121 18.68 -3.30 -4.66
C ASN A 121 17.19 -3.49 -4.34
N ILE A 122 16.72 -3.05 -3.17
CA ILE A 122 15.30 -3.07 -2.79
C ILE A 122 14.46 -2.22 -3.76
N LEU A 123 14.93 -1.03 -4.14
CA LEU A 123 14.23 -0.19 -5.12
C LEU A 123 14.10 -0.90 -6.47
N ASN A 124 15.17 -1.52 -6.95
CA ASN A 124 15.18 -2.25 -8.22
C ASN A 124 14.29 -3.50 -8.17
N GLU A 125 14.28 -4.21 -7.04
CA GLU A 125 13.40 -5.34 -6.78
C GLU A 125 11.92 -4.89 -6.78
N THR A 126 11.59 -3.83 -6.05
CA THR A 126 10.24 -3.25 -6.01
C THR A 126 9.78 -2.88 -7.42
N LYS A 127 10.64 -2.24 -8.22
CA LYS A 127 10.33 -1.89 -9.61
C LYS A 127 10.00 -3.11 -10.45
N LYS A 128 10.78 -4.19 -10.33
CA LYS A 128 10.55 -5.44 -11.08
C LYS A 128 9.27 -6.14 -10.64
N ASN A 129 9.05 -6.21 -9.32
CA ASN A 129 7.86 -6.85 -8.75
C ASN A 129 6.58 -6.12 -9.15
N LEU A 130 6.56 -4.78 -9.13
CA LEU A 130 5.42 -3.99 -9.58
C LEU A 130 5.10 -4.21 -11.06
N ASN A 131 6.11 -4.27 -11.93
CA ASN A 131 5.88 -4.57 -13.35
C ASN A 131 5.29 -5.98 -13.54
N LEU A 132 5.83 -6.97 -12.83
CA LEU A 132 5.32 -8.34 -12.88
C LEU A 132 3.88 -8.43 -12.35
N GLU A 133 3.59 -7.73 -11.27
CA GLU A 133 2.26 -7.71 -10.64
C GLU A 133 1.21 -7.08 -11.57
N VAL A 134 1.56 -5.98 -12.26
CA VAL A 134 0.67 -5.36 -13.24
C VAL A 134 0.37 -6.31 -14.40
N GLU A 135 1.37 -6.96 -14.97
CA GLU A 135 1.17 -7.91 -16.07
C GLU A 135 0.30 -9.11 -15.63
N LYS A 136 0.55 -9.63 -14.43
CA LYS A 136 -0.28 -10.69 -13.85
C LYS A 136 -1.72 -10.22 -13.67
N THR A 137 -1.93 -9.06 -13.04
CA THR A 137 -3.29 -8.55 -12.76
C THR A 137 -4.05 -8.22 -14.04
N ARG A 138 -3.36 -7.75 -15.10
CA ARG A 138 -3.95 -7.58 -16.43
C ARG A 138 -4.43 -8.91 -17.02
N SER A 139 -3.60 -9.95 -16.92
CA SER A 139 -3.95 -11.28 -17.38
C SER A 139 -5.14 -11.85 -16.62
N ASP A 140 -5.15 -11.72 -15.29
CA ASP A 140 -6.22 -12.18 -14.41
C ASP A 140 -7.55 -11.45 -14.71
N TYR A 141 -7.51 -10.14 -14.96
CA TYR A 141 -8.68 -9.36 -15.32
C TYR A 141 -9.22 -9.74 -16.71
N ASN A 142 -8.36 -9.92 -17.70
CA ASN A 142 -8.76 -10.35 -19.03
C ASN A 142 -9.37 -11.76 -19.00
N TYR A 143 -8.80 -12.67 -18.21
CA TYR A 143 -9.38 -13.99 -17.98
C TYR A 143 -10.76 -13.89 -17.34
N ALA A 144 -10.93 -13.02 -16.33
CA ALA A 144 -12.20 -12.82 -15.64
C ALA A 144 -13.30 -12.29 -16.58
N ILE A 145 -12.96 -11.37 -17.51
CA ILE A 145 -13.89 -10.88 -18.55
C ILE A 145 -14.34 -12.06 -19.45
N ASN A 146 -13.42 -12.87 -19.94
CA ASN A 146 -13.72 -13.97 -20.83
C ASN A 146 -14.56 -15.05 -20.12
N ASN A 147 -14.21 -15.38 -18.88
CA ASN A 147 -14.94 -16.33 -18.06
C ASN A 147 -16.37 -15.85 -17.79
N PHE A 148 -16.54 -14.58 -17.38
CA PHE A 148 -17.85 -13.98 -17.17
C PHE A 148 -18.72 -14.08 -18.43
N ASN A 149 -18.19 -13.74 -19.60
CA ASN A 149 -18.94 -13.82 -20.86
C ASN A 149 -19.35 -15.25 -21.19
N SER A 150 -18.48 -16.23 -20.94
CA SER A 150 -18.78 -17.66 -21.17
C SER A 150 -19.87 -18.16 -20.23
N VAL A 151 -19.79 -17.86 -18.94
CA VAL A 151 -20.78 -18.28 -17.95
C VAL A 151 -22.13 -17.59 -18.20
N LYS A 152 -22.13 -16.31 -18.62
CA LYS A 152 -23.36 -15.60 -19.03
C LYS A 152 -24.10 -16.30 -20.18
N GLN A 153 -23.36 -16.79 -21.16
CA GLN A 153 -23.96 -17.59 -22.25
C GLN A 153 -24.50 -18.93 -21.74
N ASN A 154 -23.80 -19.57 -20.80
CA ASN A 154 -24.25 -20.81 -20.18
C ASN A 154 -25.57 -20.62 -19.40
N VAL A 155 -25.77 -19.48 -18.71
CA VAL A 155 -27.05 -19.16 -18.05
C VAL A 155 -28.20 -19.12 -19.07
N ILE A 156 -28.00 -18.38 -20.16
CA ILE A 156 -29.01 -18.29 -21.23
C ILE A 156 -29.39 -19.68 -21.81
N LEU A 157 -28.35 -20.51 -21.99
CA LEU A 157 -28.55 -21.88 -22.47
C LEU A 157 -29.34 -22.73 -21.45
N ALA A 158 -28.96 -22.66 -20.17
CA ALA A 158 -29.59 -23.40 -19.08
C ALA A 158 -31.07 -23.00 -18.89
N GLU A 159 -31.36 -21.68 -18.96
CA GLU A 159 -32.76 -21.17 -18.95
C GLU A 159 -33.55 -21.73 -20.13
N SER A 160 -32.98 -21.79 -21.33
CA SER A 160 -33.64 -22.37 -22.50
C SER A 160 -33.93 -23.87 -22.34
N ILE A 161 -32.99 -24.61 -21.71
CA ILE A 161 -33.13 -26.03 -21.42
C ILE A 161 -34.22 -26.26 -20.37
N GLU A 162 -34.18 -25.49 -19.28
CA GLU A 162 -35.19 -25.58 -18.20
C GLU A 162 -36.57 -25.30 -18.76
N LYS A 163 -36.79 -24.24 -19.52
CA LYS A 163 -38.06 -23.86 -20.13
C LYS A 163 -38.59 -24.94 -21.08
N LYS A 164 -37.71 -25.56 -21.88
CA LYS A 164 -38.09 -26.67 -22.75
C LYS A 164 -38.55 -27.90 -21.94
N ASN A 165 -37.89 -28.22 -20.86
CA ASN A 165 -38.26 -29.34 -19.99
C ASN A 165 -39.54 -29.04 -19.22
N GLU A 166 -39.79 -27.79 -18.82
CA GLU A 166 -41.05 -27.36 -18.22
C GLU A 166 -42.24 -27.57 -19.18
N ILE A 167 -42.08 -27.17 -20.45
CA ILE A 167 -43.11 -27.40 -21.50
C ILE A 167 -43.39 -28.89 -21.70
N LYS A 168 -42.33 -29.70 -21.88
CA LYS A 168 -42.45 -31.16 -22.06
C LYS A 168 -43.11 -31.83 -20.86
N PHE A 169 -42.84 -31.36 -19.64
CA PHE A 169 -43.48 -31.87 -18.43
C PHE A 169 -44.99 -31.54 -18.41
N LYS A 170 -45.37 -30.31 -18.77
CA LYS A 170 -46.77 -29.89 -18.87
C LYS A 170 -47.53 -30.69 -19.94
N GLU A 171 -46.87 -31.10 -21.01
CA GLU A 171 -47.41 -31.95 -22.07
C GLU A 171 -47.41 -33.46 -21.74
N GLY A 172 -46.86 -33.82 -20.56
CA GLY A 172 -46.79 -35.21 -20.12
C GLY A 172 -45.69 -36.06 -20.82
N ILE A 173 -44.79 -35.40 -21.57
CA ILE A 173 -43.68 -36.05 -22.34
C ILE A 173 -42.44 -36.26 -21.47
N ALA A 174 -42.15 -35.33 -20.54
CA ALA A 174 -41.03 -35.44 -19.63
C ALA A 174 -41.47 -35.82 -18.22
N SER A 175 -40.58 -36.51 -17.49
CA SER A 175 -40.78 -36.85 -16.09
C SER A 175 -40.51 -35.69 -15.15
N SER A 176 -41.07 -35.72 -13.94
CA SER A 176 -40.73 -34.74 -12.88
C SER A 176 -39.23 -34.78 -12.48
N PHE A 177 -38.58 -35.89 -12.70
CA PHE A 177 -37.14 -36.03 -12.45
C PHE A 177 -36.32 -35.21 -13.46
N GLU A 178 -36.66 -35.29 -14.76
CA GLU A 178 -35.98 -34.54 -15.82
C GLU A 178 -36.16 -33.03 -15.65
N LEU A 179 -37.37 -32.58 -15.29
CA LEU A 179 -37.60 -31.17 -15.00
C LEU A 179 -36.74 -30.71 -13.79
N ARG A 180 -36.72 -31.46 -12.69
CA ARG A 180 -35.95 -31.14 -11.51
C ARG A 180 -34.44 -31.12 -11.80
N GLN A 181 -33.97 -32.02 -12.64
CA GLN A 181 -32.57 -32.06 -13.07
C GLN A 181 -32.20 -30.78 -13.85
N ALA A 182 -33.06 -30.32 -14.78
CA ALA A 182 -32.86 -29.10 -15.52
C ALA A 182 -32.87 -27.87 -14.59
N GLN A 183 -33.76 -27.82 -13.60
CA GLN A 183 -33.81 -26.76 -12.60
C GLN A 183 -32.56 -26.72 -11.73
N ASN A 184 -32.09 -27.88 -11.24
CA ASN A 184 -30.86 -27.95 -10.45
C ASN A 184 -29.65 -27.49 -11.25
N GLN A 185 -29.58 -27.83 -12.53
CA GLN A 185 -28.50 -27.39 -13.41
C GLN A 185 -28.54 -25.87 -13.63
N LEU A 186 -29.76 -25.30 -13.83
CA LEU A 186 -29.92 -23.84 -13.94
C LEU A 186 -29.43 -23.13 -12.66
N TYR A 187 -29.84 -23.60 -11.49
CA TYR A 187 -29.38 -23.01 -10.20
C TYR A 187 -27.87 -23.11 -10.01
N SER A 188 -27.26 -24.23 -10.41
CA SER A 188 -25.79 -24.37 -10.35
C SER A 188 -25.10 -23.33 -11.24
N ILE A 189 -25.55 -23.15 -12.48
CA ILE A 189 -24.97 -22.19 -13.43
C ILE A 189 -25.24 -20.75 -12.99
N GLN A 190 -26.38 -20.46 -12.36
CA GLN A 190 -26.66 -19.14 -11.79
C GLN A 190 -25.69 -18.82 -10.63
N ASN A 191 -25.35 -19.79 -9.79
CA ASN A 191 -24.33 -19.60 -8.76
C ASN A 191 -22.94 -19.35 -9.38
N GLU A 192 -22.55 -20.10 -10.42
CA GLU A 192 -21.31 -19.86 -11.16
C GLU A 192 -21.28 -18.44 -11.78
N TYR A 193 -22.42 -17.95 -12.25
CA TYR A 193 -22.53 -16.59 -12.78
C TYR A 193 -22.30 -15.52 -11.71
N LEU A 194 -22.83 -15.71 -10.51
CA LEU A 194 -22.57 -14.80 -9.39
C LEU A 194 -21.11 -14.82 -8.98
N GLU A 195 -20.48 -15.99 -8.90
CA GLU A 195 -19.05 -16.12 -8.60
C GLU A 195 -18.16 -15.45 -9.69
N ALA A 196 -18.49 -15.69 -10.96
CA ALA A 196 -17.76 -15.06 -12.07
C ALA A 196 -17.92 -13.53 -12.05
N THR A 197 -19.09 -13.03 -11.69
CA THR A 197 -19.38 -11.60 -11.52
C THR A 197 -18.52 -10.98 -10.41
N LEU A 198 -18.50 -11.62 -9.23
CA LEU A 198 -17.68 -11.16 -8.12
C LEU A 198 -16.20 -11.14 -8.49
N LYS A 199 -15.73 -12.20 -9.16
CA LYS A 199 -14.33 -12.31 -9.59
C LYS A 199 -13.93 -11.24 -10.61
N LEU A 200 -14.85 -10.90 -11.52
CA LEU A 200 -14.65 -9.81 -12.48
C LEU A 200 -14.49 -8.46 -11.77
N ILE A 201 -15.35 -8.17 -10.80
CA ILE A 201 -15.31 -6.94 -10.02
C ILE A 201 -14.00 -6.85 -9.20
N GLU A 202 -13.63 -7.92 -8.51
CA GLU A 202 -12.39 -7.99 -7.73
C GLU A 202 -11.15 -7.72 -8.58
N ASN A 203 -11.03 -8.41 -9.73
CA ASN A 203 -9.87 -8.26 -10.60
C ASN A 203 -9.80 -6.86 -11.22
N LYS A 204 -10.96 -6.25 -11.54
CA LYS A 204 -11.00 -4.86 -11.97
C LYS A 204 -10.46 -3.91 -10.89
N ILE A 205 -10.98 -4.02 -9.68
CA ILE A 205 -10.58 -3.16 -8.55
C ILE A 205 -9.07 -3.31 -8.30
N ASN A 206 -8.56 -4.54 -8.30
CA ASN A 206 -7.12 -4.79 -8.12
C ASN A 206 -6.28 -4.10 -9.20
N LEU A 207 -6.72 -4.15 -10.45
CA LEU A 207 -6.04 -3.47 -11.55
C LEU A 207 -6.14 -1.93 -11.43
N GLU A 208 -7.30 -1.39 -11.08
CA GLU A 208 -7.48 0.07 -10.88
C GLU A 208 -6.61 0.60 -9.72
N ILE A 209 -6.44 -0.17 -8.63
CA ILE A 209 -5.57 0.17 -7.50
C ILE A 209 -4.11 0.23 -7.96
N LEU A 210 -3.62 -0.81 -8.65
CA LEU A 210 -2.25 -0.86 -9.17
C LEU A 210 -1.94 0.28 -10.15
N LEU A 211 -2.91 0.61 -11.01
CA LEU A 211 -2.78 1.72 -11.97
C LEU A 211 -2.98 3.12 -11.36
N ASN A 212 -3.19 3.22 -10.02
CA ASN A 212 -3.50 4.47 -9.30
C ASN A 212 -4.74 5.22 -9.84
N LYS A 213 -5.61 4.57 -10.61
CA LYS A 213 -6.84 5.21 -11.14
C LYS A 213 -7.86 5.46 -10.04
N TRP A 214 -7.84 4.65 -8.98
CA TRP A 214 -8.77 4.77 -7.86
C TRP A 214 -8.60 6.08 -7.09
N LEU A 215 -7.37 6.51 -6.85
CA LEU A 215 -7.06 7.77 -6.16
C LEU A 215 -7.49 9.00 -6.96
N LYS A 216 -7.31 8.99 -8.29
CA LYS A 216 -7.74 10.11 -9.16
C LYS A 216 -9.26 10.34 -9.13
N LYS A 217 -10.05 9.31 -8.89
CA LYS A 217 -11.52 9.37 -8.86
C LYS A 217 -12.07 10.00 -7.57
N PHE A 218 -11.31 9.96 -6.47
CA PHE A 218 -11.66 10.57 -5.16
C PHE A 218 -11.21 12.03 -5.04
N TYR A 219 -10.11 12.42 -5.69
CA TYR A 219 -9.59 13.80 -5.62
C TYR A 219 -10.20 14.77 -6.64
N LEU A 220 -11.04 14.29 -7.56
CA LEU A 220 -11.70 15.09 -8.60
C LEU A 220 -13.23 15.24 -8.37
N ARG A 221 -13.69 14.92 -7.19
CA ARG A 221 -15.03 15.24 -6.69
C ARG A 221 -14.87 16.18 -5.49
#